data_81da98dbba19ab49bf7a8cfd381f603b
#
_entry.id   81da98dbba19ab49bf7a8cfd381f603b
#
_cell.length_a   1.000
_cell.length_b   1.000
_cell.length_c   1.000
_cell.angle_alpha   90.00
_cell.angle_beta   90.00
_cell.angle_gamma   90.00
#
_symmetry.space_group_name_H-M   'P 1'
#
loop_
_entity.id
_entity.type
_entity.pdbx_description
1 polymer ?
#
loop_
_entity_poly.entity_id
_entity_poly.type
_entity_poly.pdbx_seq_one_letter_code
_entity_poly.pdbx_strand_id
1 'polypeptide(L)'
;MLSPSELVHLHLLLNHFPTVGMIVGFGIFLLALMKKSADLRRGGLAVLFMIALIALPTYMTGYSAAKALKGAPGVSQELIDIHQRSALFALIFMEATGIVAWYGLWQSRRNVSAGARNTAAVLLLGAVTIGLMAGAANIGGEIRHPEILASPAPTPTAGLVAPAWLASDYITKYQYRHPWAWKTLETIHFMGLCLLFGVVLVANMRLLGGLRSAPLEGIRRLLPWGVWGFVANSVTGMMFFIGQAFQYIENPAFHLKIVCILLAGANVLYLTWHDEIWELGPGDVAPATVKFLAASQIFLWIGVIYFGRMLPYIGDAF
;
A
#
# COMPACT_ATOMS: atom_id res chain seq x y z
N MET A 1 5.94 -8.19 -26.87
CA MET A 1 4.80 -7.32 -26.49
C MET A 1 4.03 -8.02 -25.40
N LEU A 2 3.62 -7.30 -24.36
CA LEU A 2 2.78 -7.87 -23.30
C LEU A 2 1.41 -8.25 -23.86
N SER A 3 0.88 -9.40 -23.46
CA SER A 3 -0.47 -9.83 -23.81
C SER A 3 -1.53 -8.93 -23.13
N PRO A 4 -2.78 -8.91 -23.62
CA PRO A 4 -3.86 -8.14 -22.97
C PRO A 4 -4.05 -8.49 -21.48
N SER A 5 -3.94 -9.77 -21.11
CA SER A 5 -4.01 -10.21 -19.72
C SER A 5 -2.84 -9.69 -18.87
N GLU A 6 -1.63 -9.70 -19.39
CA GLU A 6 -0.45 -9.16 -18.70
C GLU A 6 -0.57 -7.64 -18.47
N LEU A 7 -1.17 -6.90 -19.41
CA LEU A 7 -1.43 -5.46 -19.23
C LEU A 7 -2.47 -5.19 -18.13
N VAL A 8 -3.52 -6.01 -18.05
CA VAL A 8 -4.51 -5.92 -16.95
C VAL A 8 -3.83 -6.21 -15.61
N HIS A 9 -3.01 -7.28 -15.54
CA HIS A 9 -2.26 -7.62 -14.32
C HIS A 9 -1.30 -6.52 -13.91
N LEU A 10 -0.56 -5.96 -14.86
CA LEU A 10 0.38 -4.86 -14.59
C LEU A 10 -0.34 -3.63 -14.05
N HIS A 11 -1.50 -3.29 -14.61
CA HIS A 11 -2.31 -2.19 -14.08
C HIS A 11 -2.78 -2.47 -12.66
N LEU A 12 -3.28 -3.66 -12.38
CA LEU A 12 -3.72 -4.06 -11.04
C LEU A 12 -2.57 -4.06 -10.01
N LEU A 13 -1.34 -4.32 -10.44
CA LEU A 13 -0.16 -4.21 -9.60
C LEU A 13 0.20 -2.75 -9.31
N LEU A 14 0.14 -1.89 -10.32
CA LEU A 14 0.60 -0.51 -10.24
C LEU A 14 -0.41 0.45 -9.60
N ASN A 15 -1.71 0.20 -9.74
CA ASN A 15 -2.77 1.16 -9.38
C ASN A 15 -2.79 1.55 -7.89
N HIS A 16 -2.22 0.71 -7.02
CA HIS A 16 -2.13 0.99 -5.58
C HIS A 16 -1.03 2.00 -5.24
N PHE A 17 0.04 2.07 -6.06
CA PHE A 17 1.15 2.98 -5.78
C PHE A 17 0.73 4.46 -5.79
N PRO A 18 0.03 4.99 -6.82
CA PRO A 18 -0.43 6.36 -6.78
C PRO A 18 -1.37 6.65 -5.63
N THR A 19 -2.34 5.76 -5.38
CA THR A 19 -3.37 5.99 -4.36
C THR A 19 -2.78 5.99 -2.96
N VAL A 20 -2.05 4.94 -2.57
CA VAL A 20 -1.48 4.80 -1.24
C VAL A 20 -0.28 5.72 -1.06
N GLY A 21 0.59 5.80 -2.07
CA GLY A 21 1.78 6.63 -2.01
C GLY A 21 1.46 8.12 -1.89
N MET A 22 0.36 8.58 -2.50
CA MET A 22 -0.11 9.96 -2.33
C MET A 22 -0.52 10.25 -0.87
N ILE A 23 -1.26 9.33 -0.24
CA ILE A 23 -1.66 9.46 1.17
C ILE A 23 -0.42 9.48 2.07
N VAL A 24 0.53 8.59 1.85
CA VAL A 24 1.77 8.51 2.63
C VAL A 24 2.62 9.77 2.47
N GLY A 25 2.87 10.20 1.23
CA GLY A 25 3.67 11.39 0.94
C GLY A 25 3.06 12.66 1.53
N PHE A 26 1.75 12.81 1.37
CA PHE A 26 0.99 13.93 1.94
C PHE A 26 0.96 13.89 3.47
N GLY A 27 0.79 12.70 4.05
CA GLY A 27 0.84 12.51 5.51
C GLY A 27 2.20 12.88 6.10
N ILE A 28 3.31 12.45 5.46
CA ILE A 28 4.68 12.86 5.86
C ILE A 28 4.83 14.38 5.76
N PHE A 29 4.31 14.99 4.70
CA PHE A 29 4.36 16.44 4.52
C PHE A 29 3.57 17.19 5.60
N LEU A 30 2.38 16.74 5.96
CA LEU A 30 1.59 17.28 7.09
C LEU A 30 2.33 17.14 8.41
N LEU A 31 2.89 15.94 8.68
CA LEU A 31 3.71 15.71 9.88
C LEU A 31 4.93 16.63 9.94
N ALA A 32 5.56 16.90 8.79
CA ALA A 32 6.67 17.82 8.69
C ALA A 32 6.28 19.25 9.12
N LEU A 33 5.10 19.71 8.73
CA LEU A 33 4.58 21.04 9.13
C LEU A 33 4.31 21.09 10.63
N MET A 34 3.69 20.05 11.19
CA MET A 34 3.41 19.96 12.64
C MET A 34 4.70 19.90 13.47
N LYS A 35 5.69 19.15 13.01
CA LYS A 35 6.98 18.96 13.71
C LYS A 35 8.00 20.03 13.36
N LYS A 36 7.69 20.95 12.43
CA LYS A 36 8.62 21.97 11.90
C LYS A 36 9.95 21.36 11.43
N SER A 37 9.91 20.16 10.86
CA SER A 37 11.08 19.39 10.43
C SER A 37 11.36 19.59 8.95
N ALA A 38 12.55 20.13 8.62
CA ALA A 38 13.00 20.33 7.24
C ALA A 38 13.22 18.98 6.51
N ASP A 39 13.73 17.97 7.21
CA ASP A 39 14.04 16.67 6.61
C ASP A 39 12.76 15.88 6.28
N LEU A 40 11.78 15.87 7.20
CA LEU A 40 10.47 15.30 6.92
C LEU A 40 9.78 16.02 5.75
N ARG A 41 9.94 17.34 5.66
CA ARG A 41 9.39 18.12 4.55
C ARG A 41 10.00 17.72 3.22
N ARG A 42 11.32 17.61 3.14
CA ARG A 42 12.04 17.12 1.95
C ARG A 42 11.59 15.69 1.60
N GLY A 43 11.50 14.80 2.59
CA GLY A 43 11.04 13.44 2.42
C GLY A 43 9.62 13.37 1.85
N GLY A 44 8.67 14.10 2.43
CA GLY A 44 7.29 14.17 1.94
C GLY A 44 7.18 14.69 0.51
N LEU A 45 7.88 15.79 0.19
CA LEU A 45 7.93 16.35 -1.16
C LEU A 45 8.56 15.37 -2.17
N ALA A 46 9.61 14.64 -1.77
CA ALA A 46 10.25 13.63 -2.62
C ALA A 46 9.30 12.47 -2.93
N VAL A 47 8.58 11.97 -1.92
CA VAL A 47 7.57 10.92 -2.12
C VAL A 47 6.47 11.40 -3.06
N LEU A 48 5.91 12.61 -2.86
CA LEU A 48 4.87 13.16 -3.72
C LEU A 48 5.34 13.27 -5.18
N PHE A 49 6.57 13.73 -5.42
CA PHE A 49 7.15 13.81 -6.75
C PHE A 49 7.34 12.42 -7.38
N MET A 50 7.89 11.45 -6.64
CA MET A 50 8.10 10.09 -7.14
C MET A 50 6.78 9.40 -7.47
N ILE A 51 5.75 9.62 -6.68
CA ILE A 51 4.43 9.05 -6.90
C ILE A 51 3.76 9.65 -8.15
N ALA A 52 3.94 10.94 -8.41
CA ALA A 52 3.49 11.55 -9.67
C ALA A 52 4.16 10.85 -10.86
N LEU A 53 5.47 10.63 -10.83
CA LEU A 53 6.16 9.90 -11.91
C LEU A 53 5.62 8.47 -12.11
N ILE A 54 5.30 7.75 -11.03
CA ILE A 54 4.74 6.38 -11.10
C ILE A 54 3.28 6.41 -11.61
N ALA A 55 2.55 7.49 -11.38
CA ALA A 55 1.17 7.63 -11.85
C ALA A 55 1.07 7.60 -13.38
N LEU A 56 2.08 8.10 -14.10
CA LEU A 56 2.12 8.06 -15.57
C LEU A 56 2.03 6.62 -16.13
N PRO A 57 2.97 5.69 -15.83
CA PRO A 57 2.86 4.32 -16.31
C PRO A 57 1.63 3.61 -15.75
N THR A 58 1.16 3.97 -14.55
CA THR A 58 -0.08 3.41 -14.01
C THR A 58 -1.29 3.77 -14.88
N TYR A 59 -1.40 5.03 -15.28
CA TYR A 59 -2.47 5.47 -16.18
C TYR A 59 -2.38 4.82 -17.56
N MET A 60 -1.17 4.72 -18.13
CA MET A 60 -0.93 4.09 -19.44
C MET A 60 -1.33 2.62 -19.44
N THR A 61 -0.98 1.88 -18.37
CA THR A 61 -1.40 0.47 -18.23
C THR A 61 -2.90 0.34 -18.02
N GLY A 62 -3.53 1.27 -17.30
CA GLY A 62 -4.98 1.33 -17.13
C GLY A 62 -5.74 1.56 -18.41
N TYR A 63 -5.25 2.47 -19.26
CA TYR A 63 -5.82 2.71 -20.57
C TYR A 63 -5.74 1.44 -21.47
N SER A 64 -4.61 0.75 -21.44
CA SER A 64 -4.40 -0.49 -22.18
C SER A 64 -5.28 -1.62 -21.63
N ALA A 65 -5.43 -1.72 -20.30
CA ALA A 65 -6.31 -2.69 -19.65
C ALA A 65 -7.79 -2.48 -20.02
N ALA A 66 -8.25 -1.23 -20.03
CA ALA A 66 -9.61 -0.89 -20.43
C ALA A 66 -9.92 -1.31 -21.89
N LYS A 67 -8.95 -1.10 -22.80
CA LYS A 67 -9.05 -1.53 -24.18
C LYS A 67 -9.11 -3.06 -24.30
N ALA A 68 -8.33 -3.78 -23.48
CA ALA A 68 -8.32 -5.24 -23.45
C ALA A 68 -9.63 -5.84 -22.91
N LEU A 69 -10.31 -5.13 -21.98
CA LEU A 69 -11.57 -5.56 -21.37
C LEU A 69 -12.82 -5.14 -22.17
N LYS A 70 -12.64 -4.43 -23.29
CA LYS A 70 -13.77 -3.98 -24.10
C LYS A 70 -14.56 -5.14 -24.67
N GLY A 71 -15.84 -5.24 -24.32
CA GLY A 71 -16.74 -6.32 -24.75
C GLY A 71 -16.58 -7.62 -23.96
N ALA A 72 -15.76 -7.65 -22.90
CA ALA A 72 -15.61 -8.83 -22.04
C ALA A 72 -16.92 -9.12 -21.28
N PRO A 73 -17.34 -10.40 -21.16
CA PRO A 73 -18.54 -10.78 -20.40
C PRO A 73 -18.44 -10.35 -18.94
N GLY A 74 -19.53 -9.82 -18.36
CA GLY A 74 -19.61 -9.43 -16.97
C GLY A 74 -18.91 -8.12 -16.63
N VAL A 75 -18.33 -7.41 -17.60
CA VAL A 75 -17.66 -6.13 -17.39
C VAL A 75 -18.52 -4.97 -17.91
N SER A 76 -18.85 -4.02 -17.03
CA SER A 76 -19.59 -2.81 -17.39
C SER A 76 -18.70 -1.83 -18.13
N GLN A 77 -19.01 -1.59 -19.42
CA GLN A 77 -18.28 -0.60 -20.22
C GLN A 77 -18.50 0.83 -19.71
N GLU A 78 -19.68 1.12 -19.19
CA GLU A 78 -20.00 2.43 -18.60
C GLU A 78 -19.10 2.72 -17.40
N LEU A 79 -18.90 1.74 -16.49
CA LEU A 79 -17.99 1.89 -15.35
C LEU A 79 -16.54 2.07 -15.79
N ILE A 80 -16.09 1.37 -16.84
CA ILE A 80 -14.75 1.57 -17.42
C ILE A 80 -14.60 3.02 -17.92
N ASP A 81 -15.56 3.55 -18.66
CA ASP A 81 -15.50 4.91 -19.22
C ASP A 81 -15.52 5.97 -18.10
N ILE A 82 -16.32 5.77 -17.06
CA ILE A 82 -16.34 6.65 -15.90
C ILE A 82 -15.02 6.58 -15.14
N HIS A 83 -14.48 5.37 -14.94
CA HIS A 83 -13.19 5.17 -14.29
C HIS A 83 -12.05 5.85 -15.04
N GLN A 84 -11.98 5.70 -16.36
CA GLN A 84 -10.94 6.32 -17.19
C GLN A 84 -10.96 7.86 -17.09
N ARG A 85 -12.14 8.46 -17.14
CA ARG A 85 -12.30 9.92 -17.00
C ARG A 85 -11.89 10.39 -15.62
N SER A 86 -12.32 9.68 -14.57
CA SER A 86 -11.96 9.99 -13.20
C SER A 86 -10.46 9.82 -12.94
N ALA A 87 -9.85 8.77 -13.50
CA ALA A 87 -8.42 8.51 -13.41
C ALA A 87 -7.59 9.58 -14.15
N LEU A 88 -8.04 10.04 -15.33
CA LEU A 88 -7.38 11.13 -16.05
C LEU A 88 -7.42 12.43 -15.23
N PHE A 89 -8.56 12.75 -14.65
CA PHE A 89 -8.70 13.95 -13.83
C PHE A 89 -7.81 13.89 -12.59
N ALA A 90 -7.78 12.74 -11.92
CA ALA A 90 -6.89 12.49 -10.79
C ALA A 90 -5.40 12.59 -11.18
N LEU A 91 -5.02 12.07 -12.37
CA LEU A 91 -3.66 12.16 -12.89
C LEU A 91 -3.24 13.63 -13.09
N ILE A 92 -4.07 14.48 -13.70
CA ILE A 92 -3.75 15.89 -13.92
C ILE A 92 -3.40 16.59 -12.58
N PHE A 93 -4.20 16.36 -11.54
CA PHE A 93 -3.94 16.94 -10.23
C PHE A 93 -2.73 16.29 -9.53
N MET A 94 -2.50 14.99 -9.76
CA MET A 94 -1.31 14.30 -9.27
C MET A 94 -0.03 14.89 -9.87
N GLU A 95 0.00 15.09 -11.18
CA GLU A 95 1.14 15.70 -11.87
C GLU A 95 1.36 17.15 -11.41
N ALA A 96 0.29 17.94 -11.27
CA ALA A 96 0.38 19.29 -10.72
C ALA A 96 0.97 19.29 -9.30
N THR A 97 0.52 18.34 -8.44
CA THR A 97 1.07 18.16 -7.09
C THR A 97 2.54 17.79 -7.15
N GLY A 98 2.94 16.87 -8.03
CA GLY A 98 4.32 16.44 -8.23
C GLY A 98 5.23 17.58 -8.68
N ILE A 99 4.78 18.41 -9.63
CA ILE A 99 5.52 19.58 -10.13
C ILE A 99 5.76 20.58 -8.98
N VAL A 100 4.71 20.89 -8.21
CA VAL A 100 4.82 21.83 -7.07
C VAL A 100 5.69 21.25 -5.96
N ALA A 101 5.63 19.94 -5.72
CA ALA A 101 6.51 19.24 -4.78
C ALA A 101 7.97 19.29 -5.25
N TRP A 102 8.24 19.02 -6.52
CA TRP A 102 9.57 19.13 -7.10
C TRP A 102 10.11 20.56 -6.98
N TYR A 103 9.30 21.56 -7.27
CA TYR A 103 9.70 22.97 -7.09
C TYR A 103 10.07 23.28 -5.64
N GLY A 104 9.32 22.77 -4.68
CA GLY A 104 9.63 22.89 -3.25
C GLY A 104 10.97 22.22 -2.87
N LEU A 105 11.28 21.06 -3.45
CA LEU A 105 12.57 20.38 -3.30
C LEU A 105 13.72 21.23 -3.88
N TRP A 106 13.51 21.80 -5.05
CA TRP A 106 14.50 22.65 -5.71
C TRP A 106 14.81 23.92 -4.89
N GLN A 107 13.77 24.56 -4.32
CA GLN A 107 13.95 25.69 -3.40
C GLN A 107 14.77 25.28 -2.17
N SER A 108 14.48 24.12 -1.58
CA SER A 108 15.19 23.61 -0.39
C SER A 108 16.69 23.38 -0.63
N ARG A 109 17.11 23.02 -1.86
CA ARG A 109 18.53 22.87 -2.23
C ARG A 109 19.29 24.19 -2.27
N ARG A 110 18.59 25.31 -2.50
CA ARG A 110 19.19 26.64 -2.55
C ARG A 110 19.17 27.37 -1.21
N ASN A 111 18.92 26.66 -0.11
CA ASN A 111 18.72 27.24 1.23
C ASN A 111 17.62 28.33 1.28
N VAL A 112 16.76 28.37 0.27
CA VAL A 112 15.57 29.19 0.27
C VAL A 112 14.48 28.37 0.95
N SER A 113 13.95 28.85 2.07
CA SER A 113 12.78 28.18 2.67
C SER A 113 11.68 28.16 1.63
N ALA A 114 11.14 26.96 1.34
CA ALA A 114 9.98 26.85 0.45
C ALA A 114 8.87 27.75 1.01
N GLY A 115 8.54 28.79 0.25
CA GLY A 115 7.67 29.87 0.72
C GLY A 115 6.27 29.37 1.11
N ALA A 116 5.55 30.15 1.90
CA ALA A 116 4.17 29.84 2.31
C ALA A 116 3.27 29.50 1.11
N ARG A 117 3.50 30.11 -0.04
CA ARG A 117 2.78 29.83 -1.29
C ARG A 117 2.97 28.39 -1.79
N ASN A 118 4.21 27.89 -1.79
CA ASN A 118 4.48 26.50 -2.19
C ASN A 118 3.84 25.52 -1.21
N THR A 119 3.93 25.79 0.09
CA THR A 119 3.27 24.97 1.12
C THR A 119 1.77 24.93 0.92
N ALA A 120 1.13 26.08 0.73
CA ALA A 120 -0.31 26.17 0.48
C ALA A 120 -0.72 25.44 -0.82
N ALA A 121 0.08 25.57 -1.87
CA ALA A 121 -0.18 24.86 -3.14
C ALA A 121 -0.09 23.34 -2.98
N VAL A 122 0.94 22.82 -2.28
CA VAL A 122 1.05 21.38 -1.99
C VAL A 122 -0.13 20.89 -1.13
N LEU A 123 -0.55 21.66 -0.13
CA LEU A 123 -1.69 21.30 0.71
C LEU A 123 -3.00 21.24 -0.09
N LEU A 124 -3.27 22.27 -0.88
CA LEU A 124 -4.50 22.34 -1.67
C LEU A 124 -4.53 21.25 -2.74
N LEU A 125 -3.50 21.19 -3.59
CA LEU A 125 -3.43 20.23 -4.69
C LEU A 125 -3.37 18.79 -4.15
N GLY A 126 -2.62 18.55 -3.07
CA GLY A 126 -2.53 17.23 -2.44
C GLY A 126 -3.86 16.75 -1.89
N ALA A 127 -4.60 17.61 -1.19
CA ALA A 127 -5.92 17.25 -0.69
C ALA A 127 -6.92 16.96 -1.81
N VAL A 128 -6.94 17.79 -2.87
CA VAL A 128 -7.79 17.56 -4.05
C VAL A 128 -7.40 16.26 -4.74
N THR A 129 -6.10 16.00 -4.93
CA THR A 129 -5.61 14.78 -5.56
C THR A 129 -6.05 13.53 -4.78
N ILE A 130 -5.95 13.54 -3.45
CA ILE A 130 -6.41 12.42 -2.61
C ILE A 130 -7.91 12.16 -2.82
N GLY A 131 -8.73 13.21 -2.82
CA GLY A 131 -10.17 13.07 -3.06
C GLY A 131 -10.50 12.48 -4.43
N LEU A 132 -9.83 12.95 -5.48
CA LEU A 132 -10.00 12.43 -6.85
C LEU A 132 -9.52 10.99 -6.99
N MET A 133 -8.37 10.66 -6.40
CA MET A 133 -7.84 9.29 -6.39
C MET A 133 -8.75 8.32 -5.64
N ALA A 134 -9.33 8.74 -4.52
CA ALA A 134 -10.30 7.92 -3.78
C ALA A 134 -11.55 7.64 -4.64
N GLY A 135 -12.07 8.64 -5.35
CA GLY A 135 -13.17 8.46 -6.28
C GLY A 135 -12.85 7.49 -7.43
N ALA A 136 -11.70 7.68 -8.07
CA ALA A 136 -11.26 6.78 -9.14
C ALA A 136 -11.04 5.34 -8.63
N ALA A 137 -10.41 5.17 -7.46
CA ALA A 137 -10.19 3.86 -6.86
C ALA A 137 -11.50 3.15 -6.49
N ASN A 138 -12.50 3.89 -6.01
CA ASN A 138 -13.83 3.34 -5.73
C ASN A 138 -14.47 2.75 -6.99
N ILE A 139 -14.52 3.50 -8.08
CA ILE A 139 -15.09 3.02 -9.36
C ILE A 139 -14.28 1.83 -9.90
N GLY A 140 -12.94 1.86 -9.79
CA GLY A 140 -12.09 0.74 -10.16
C GLY A 140 -12.38 -0.53 -9.35
N GLY A 141 -12.72 -0.38 -8.07
CA GLY A 141 -13.21 -1.48 -7.22
C GLY A 141 -14.52 -2.06 -7.71
N GLU A 142 -15.47 -1.24 -8.12
CA GLU A 142 -16.77 -1.67 -8.65
C GLU A 142 -16.65 -2.45 -9.97
N ILE A 143 -15.70 -2.07 -10.84
CA ILE A 143 -15.41 -2.83 -12.08
C ILE A 143 -14.89 -4.23 -11.74
N ARG A 144 -14.04 -4.37 -10.72
CA ARG A 144 -13.41 -5.64 -10.33
C ARG A 144 -14.33 -6.53 -9.53
N HIS A 145 -15.25 -5.94 -8.78
CA HIS A 145 -16.16 -6.59 -7.83
C HIS A 145 -17.62 -6.22 -8.12
N PRO A 146 -18.17 -6.67 -9.27
CA PRO A 146 -19.56 -6.37 -9.63
C PRO A 146 -20.57 -6.93 -8.62
N GLU A 147 -20.16 -7.94 -7.84
CA GLU A 147 -20.95 -8.50 -6.74
C GLU A 147 -21.26 -7.48 -5.63
N ILE A 148 -20.45 -6.44 -5.48
CA ILE A 148 -20.71 -5.36 -4.51
C ILE A 148 -21.96 -4.56 -4.90
N LEU A 149 -22.24 -4.45 -6.21
CA LEU A 149 -23.39 -3.74 -6.74
C LEU A 149 -24.64 -4.60 -6.81
N ALA A 150 -24.49 -5.93 -6.92
CA ALA A 150 -25.55 -6.86 -7.31
C ALA A 150 -26.06 -7.75 -6.18
N SER A 151 -25.56 -7.65 -4.95
CA SER A 151 -25.64 -8.75 -4.01
C SER A 151 -26.93 -8.86 -3.19
N PRO A 152 -27.60 -10.00 -3.23
CA PRO A 152 -28.02 -10.71 -2.03
C PRO A 152 -26.80 -11.42 -1.43
N ALA A 153 -26.64 -11.41 -0.11
CA ALA A 153 -25.52 -12.00 0.60
C ALA A 153 -25.19 -13.41 0.10
N PRO A 154 -23.90 -13.76 -0.12
CA PRO A 154 -23.53 -15.11 -0.53
C PRO A 154 -24.03 -16.13 0.49
N THR A 155 -24.47 -17.29 -0.02
CA THR A 155 -24.89 -18.42 0.79
C THR A 155 -23.76 -18.87 1.70
N PRO A 156 -23.98 -19.05 3.00
CA PRO A 156 -22.94 -19.49 3.92
C PRO A 156 -22.36 -20.83 3.49
N THR A 157 -21.05 -20.90 3.30
CA THR A 157 -20.37 -22.20 3.11
C THR A 157 -20.41 -22.97 4.42
N ALA A 158 -21.15 -24.04 4.44
CA ALA A 158 -21.28 -24.96 5.58
C ALA A 158 -19.93 -25.63 5.88
N GLY A 159 -19.37 -25.45 7.07
CA GLY A 159 -18.22 -26.27 7.47
C GLY A 159 -17.41 -25.91 8.70
N LEU A 160 -17.33 -24.67 9.13
CA LEU A 160 -16.61 -24.30 10.35
C LEU A 160 -17.57 -23.72 11.38
N VAL A 161 -17.78 -24.46 12.48
CA VAL A 161 -18.58 -23.99 13.62
C VAL A 161 -17.72 -23.01 14.42
N ALA A 162 -17.70 -21.76 13.99
CA ALA A 162 -17.22 -20.68 14.80
C ALA A 162 -18.28 -20.29 15.86
N PRO A 163 -17.90 -19.79 17.05
CA PRO A 163 -18.86 -19.21 17.98
C PRO A 163 -19.79 -18.23 17.27
N ALA A 164 -21.07 -18.17 17.63
CA ALA A 164 -22.09 -17.42 16.88
C ALA A 164 -21.75 -15.93 16.67
N TRP A 165 -20.94 -15.32 17.56
CA TRP A 165 -20.44 -13.95 17.44
C TRP A 165 -19.21 -13.81 16.53
N LEU A 166 -18.51 -14.93 16.23
CA LEU A 166 -17.46 -15.07 15.21
C LEU A 166 -18.01 -15.67 13.92
N ALA A 167 -19.33 -15.86 13.83
CA ALA A 167 -19.92 -16.48 12.67
C ALA A 167 -19.46 -15.72 11.42
N SER A 168 -18.78 -16.44 10.55
CA SER A 168 -18.35 -15.95 9.23
C SER A 168 -19.51 -15.26 8.50
N ASP A 169 -20.72 -15.74 8.74
CA ASP A 169 -21.97 -15.20 8.20
C ASP A 169 -22.23 -13.75 8.59
N TYR A 170 -21.93 -13.35 9.83
CA TYR A 170 -22.14 -11.97 10.24
C TYR A 170 -21.10 -11.05 9.61
N ILE A 171 -19.85 -11.46 9.63
CA ILE A 171 -18.73 -10.66 9.05
C ILE A 171 -18.89 -10.61 7.52
N THR A 172 -19.13 -11.75 6.89
CA THR A 172 -19.37 -11.86 5.45
C THR A 172 -20.59 -11.05 5.03
N LYS A 173 -21.72 -11.24 5.74
CA LYS A 173 -22.95 -10.50 5.50
C LYS A 173 -22.78 -8.99 5.69
N TYR A 174 -21.99 -8.57 6.67
CA TYR A 174 -21.68 -7.16 6.88
C TYR A 174 -20.80 -6.62 5.73
N GLN A 175 -19.75 -7.33 5.35
CA GLN A 175 -18.84 -6.96 4.28
C GLN A 175 -19.54 -6.81 2.92
N TYR A 176 -20.48 -7.72 2.60
CA TYR A 176 -21.19 -7.70 1.31
C TYR A 176 -22.47 -6.86 1.32
N ARG A 177 -23.13 -6.67 2.46
CA ARG A 177 -24.32 -5.81 2.56
C ARG A 177 -24.01 -4.33 2.55
N HIS A 178 -22.82 -3.96 3.01
CA HIS A 178 -22.42 -2.56 3.07
C HIS A 178 -21.41 -2.27 1.95
N PRO A 179 -21.77 -1.51 0.91
CA PRO A 179 -20.91 -1.25 -0.26
C PRO A 179 -19.54 -0.69 0.08
N TRP A 180 -19.42 -0.03 1.25
CA TRP A 180 -18.19 0.59 1.73
C TRP A 180 -17.33 -0.31 2.63
N ALA A 181 -17.90 -1.39 3.21
CA ALA A 181 -17.22 -2.19 4.22
C ALA A 181 -15.96 -2.87 3.65
N TRP A 182 -16.09 -3.58 2.53
CA TRP A 182 -14.95 -4.24 1.87
C TRP A 182 -13.87 -3.24 1.48
N LYS A 183 -14.26 -2.17 0.82
CA LYS A 183 -13.35 -1.11 0.36
C LYS A 183 -12.63 -0.42 1.52
N THR A 184 -13.31 -0.19 2.62
CA THR A 184 -12.73 0.40 3.84
C THR A 184 -11.70 -0.55 4.45
N LEU A 185 -12.03 -1.84 4.59
CA LEU A 185 -11.10 -2.85 5.10
C LEU A 185 -9.86 -2.98 4.21
N GLU A 186 -10.04 -3.00 2.89
CA GLU A 186 -8.96 -3.06 1.92
C GLU A 186 -8.06 -1.82 2.03
N THR A 187 -8.65 -0.64 2.14
CA THR A 187 -7.90 0.61 2.33
C THR A 187 -7.08 0.58 3.61
N ILE A 188 -7.68 0.19 4.74
CA ILE A 188 -6.97 0.07 6.03
C ILE A 188 -5.85 -0.97 5.93
N HIS A 189 -6.11 -2.10 5.25
CA HIS A 189 -5.12 -3.15 5.02
C HIS A 189 -3.89 -2.62 4.27
N PHE A 190 -4.11 -1.93 3.16
CA PHE A 190 -3.01 -1.34 2.38
C PHE A 190 -2.29 -0.22 3.12
N MET A 191 -2.99 0.63 3.83
CA MET A 191 -2.37 1.67 4.66
C MET A 191 -1.50 1.06 5.77
N GLY A 192 -2.02 0.03 6.45
CA GLY A 192 -1.27 -0.73 7.44
C GLY A 192 -0.03 -1.39 6.86
N LEU A 193 -0.15 -1.98 5.66
CA LEU A 193 0.96 -2.60 4.95
C LEU A 193 2.03 -1.58 4.55
N CYS A 194 1.64 -0.42 4.04
CA CYS A 194 2.56 0.64 3.67
C CYS A 194 3.31 1.19 4.89
N LEU A 195 2.60 1.39 6.01
CA LEU A 195 3.21 1.84 7.25
C LEU A 195 4.21 0.81 7.78
N LEU A 196 3.82 -0.45 7.84
CA LEU A 196 4.67 -1.56 8.27
C LEU A 196 5.89 -1.70 7.36
N PHE A 197 5.67 -1.82 6.05
CA PHE A 197 6.76 -2.01 5.09
C PHE A 197 7.70 -0.81 5.03
N GLY A 198 7.18 0.41 5.16
CA GLY A 198 8.00 1.63 5.23
C GLY A 198 8.95 1.62 6.42
N VAL A 199 8.47 1.25 7.62
CA VAL A 199 9.31 1.14 8.82
C VAL A 199 10.33 0.02 8.67
N VAL A 200 9.90 -1.16 8.18
CA VAL A 200 10.80 -2.30 7.92
C VAL A 200 11.89 -1.91 6.93
N LEU A 201 11.53 -1.26 5.83
CA LEU A 201 12.48 -0.85 4.80
C LEU A 201 13.54 0.13 5.37
N VAL A 202 13.10 1.19 6.07
CA VAL A 202 14.01 2.19 6.66
C VAL A 202 14.96 1.53 7.67
N ALA A 203 14.44 0.67 8.56
CA ALA A 203 15.24 -0.02 9.56
C ALA A 203 16.30 -0.93 8.90
N ASN A 204 15.91 -1.74 7.94
CA ASN A 204 16.82 -2.67 7.28
C ASN A 204 17.80 -1.97 6.33
N MET A 205 17.41 -0.89 5.65
CA MET A 205 18.33 -0.07 4.87
C MET A 205 19.43 0.55 5.73
N ARG A 206 19.13 0.91 6.97
CA ARG A 206 20.16 1.36 7.93
C ARG A 206 21.15 0.24 8.25
N LEU A 207 20.65 -0.97 8.54
CA LEU A 207 21.49 -2.13 8.86
C LEU A 207 22.33 -2.58 7.64
N LEU A 208 21.79 -2.48 6.43
CA LEU A 208 22.51 -2.75 5.18
C LEU A 208 23.60 -1.71 4.86
N GLY A 209 23.51 -0.53 5.46
CA GLY A 209 24.49 0.54 5.26
C GLY A 209 24.08 1.62 4.26
N GLY A 210 22.86 1.57 3.71
CA GLY A 210 22.32 2.62 2.83
C GLY A 210 22.00 3.93 3.56
N LEU A 211 21.72 3.86 4.86
CA LEU A 211 21.40 5.02 5.71
C LEU A 211 22.36 5.13 6.91
N ARG A 212 23.66 4.95 6.70
CA ARG A 212 24.68 4.90 7.78
C ARG A 212 24.71 6.12 8.68
N SER A 213 24.44 7.30 8.13
CA SER A 213 24.41 8.55 8.89
C SER A 213 23.20 8.70 9.79
N ALA A 214 22.14 7.90 9.58
CA ALA A 214 20.93 7.98 10.40
C ALA A 214 21.16 7.33 11.76
N PRO A 215 20.86 8.03 12.88
CA PRO A 215 20.97 7.44 14.21
C PRO A 215 19.89 6.35 14.39
N LEU A 216 20.28 5.20 14.94
CA LEU A 216 19.34 4.09 15.22
C LEU A 216 18.25 4.49 16.22
N GLU A 217 18.53 5.43 17.11
CA GLU A 217 17.55 5.97 18.03
C GLU A 217 16.35 6.61 17.32
N GLY A 218 16.58 7.31 16.18
CA GLY A 218 15.51 7.83 15.34
C GLY A 218 14.66 6.71 14.74
N ILE A 219 15.29 5.60 14.34
CA ILE A 219 14.60 4.43 13.78
C ILE A 219 13.79 3.69 14.86
N ARG A 220 14.33 3.55 16.06
CA ARG A 220 13.59 2.95 17.20
C ARG A 220 12.26 3.66 17.46
N ARG A 221 12.21 4.97 17.29
CA ARG A 221 10.96 5.76 17.43
C ARG A 221 9.93 5.47 16.35
N LEU A 222 10.33 4.89 15.21
CA LEU A 222 9.42 4.45 14.15
C LEU A 222 8.84 3.05 14.41
N LEU A 223 9.51 2.20 15.20
CA LEU A 223 9.09 0.81 15.41
C LEU A 223 7.64 0.67 15.93
N PRO A 224 7.14 1.49 16.88
CA PRO A 224 5.75 1.43 17.29
C PRO A 224 4.76 1.64 16.14
N TRP A 225 5.08 2.50 15.18
CA TRP A 225 4.26 2.70 13.99
C TRP A 225 4.24 1.48 13.08
N GLY A 226 5.38 0.79 12.94
CA GLY A 226 5.43 -0.51 12.25
C GLY A 226 4.55 -1.56 12.94
N VAL A 227 4.55 -1.60 14.26
CA VAL A 227 3.67 -2.49 15.04
C VAL A 227 2.20 -2.16 14.81
N TRP A 228 1.81 -0.89 14.86
CA TRP A 228 0.44 -0.49 14.56
C TRP A 228 0.04 -0.83 13.13
N GLY A 229 0.96 -0.65 12.16
CA GLY A 229 0.75 -1.09 10.78
C GLY A 229 0.51 -2.60 10.69
N PHE A 230 1.29 -3.40 11.42
CA PHE A 230 1.13 -4.85 11.51
C PHE A 230 -0.21 -5.24 12.13
N VAL A 231 -0.61 -4.60 13.22
CA VAL A 231 -1.90 -4.86 13.90
C VAL A 231 -3.06 -4.54 12.95
N ALA A 232 -3.05 -3.38 12.31
CA ALA A 232 -4.09 -3.00 11.34
C ALA A 232 -4.18 -4.01 10.19
N ASN A 233 -3.02 -4.43 9.65
CA ASN A 233 -2.93 -5.42 8.58
C ASN A 233 -3.42 -6.80 9.02
N SER A 234 -3.09 -7.22 10.23
CA SER A 234 -3.50 -8.52 10.78
C SER A 234 -4.99 -8.57 11.04
N VAL A 235 -5.57 -7.53 11.64
CA VAL A 235 -7.02 -7.44 11.91
C VAL A 235 -7.81 -7.46 10.61
N THR A 236 -7.47 -6.63 9.66
CA THR A 236 -8.18 -6.58 8.37
C THR A 236 -7.96 -7.85 7.55
N GLY A 237 -6.74 -8.40 7.56
CA GLY A 237 -6.43 -9.68 6.92
C GLY A 237 -7.21 -10.86 7.52
N MET A 238 -7.41 -10.87 8.85
CA MET A 238 -8.25 -11.86 9.52
C MET A 238 -9.73 -11.70 9.14
N MET A 239 -10.22 -10.49 9.00
CA MET A 239 -11.58 -10.24 8.54
C MET A 239 -11.80 -10.77 7.12
N PHE A 240 -10.85 -10.56 6.20
CA PHE A 240 -10.90 -11.16 4.86
C PHE A 240 -10.88 -12.69 4.93
N PHE A 241 -9.98 -13.25 5.75
CA PHE A 241 -9.91 -14.69 5.93
C PHE A 241 -11.22 -15.29 6.44
N ILE A 242 -11.83 -14.70 7.47
CA ILE A 242 -13.11 -15.17 8.03
C ILE A 242 -14.22 -15.09 6.97
N GLY A 243 -14.22 -14.03 6.16
CA GLY A 243 -15.21 -13.85 5.10
C GLY A 243 -15.13 -14.91 3.99
N GLN A 244 -13.94 -15.45 3.72
CA GLN A 244 -13.67 -16.34 2.58
C GLN A 244 -12.69 -17.47 2.92
N ALA A 245 -12.80 -18.06 4.11
CA ALA A 245 -11.80 -18.96 4.69
C ALA A 245 -11.41 -20.14 3.76
N PHE A 246 -12.37 -20.77 3.08
CA PHE A 246 -12.08 -21.90 2.20
C PHE A 246 -11.21 -21.49 1.01
N GLN A 247 -11.50 -20.36 0.39
CA GLN A 247 -10.73 -19.85 -0.75
C GLN A 247 -9.27 -19.55 -0.35
N TYR A 248 -9.05 -19.04 0.87
CA TYR A 248 -7.69 -18.80 1.38
C TYR A 248 -6.97 -20.11 1.71
N ILE A 249 -7.63 -21.08 2.37
CA ILE A 249 -7.02 -22.35 2.78
C ILE A 249 -6.58 -23.18 1.57
N GLU A 250 -7.31 -23.16 0.49
CA GLU A 250 -7.00 -23.93 -0.72
C GLU A 250 -5.99 -23.22 -1.63
N ASN A 251 -5.66 -21.96 -1.36
CA ASN A 251 -4.82 -21.13 -2.21
C ASN A 251 -3.33 -21.27 -1.88
N PRO A 252 -2.50 -21.81 -2.80
CA PRO A 252 -1.05 -21.95 -2.57
C PRO A 252 -0.33 -20.62 -2.32
N ALA A 253 -0.78 -19.49 -2.95
CA ALA A 253 -0.20 -18.18 -2.71
C ALA A 253 -0.44 -17.72 -1.26
N PHE A 254 -1.59 -18.07 -0.67
CA PHE A 254 -1.84 -17.79 0.74
C PHE A 254 -0.86 -18.54 1.65
N HIS A 255 -0.59 -19.81 1.39
CA HIS A 255 0.38 -20.58 2.17
C HIS A 255 1.78 -19.97 2.10
N LEU A 256 2.23 -19.60 0.88
CA LEU A 256 3.53 -18.95 0.71
C LEU A 256 3.60 -17.58 1.40
N LYS A 257 2.52 -16.81 1.37
CA LYS A 257 2.39 -15.56 2.12
C LYS A 257 2.57 -15.79 3.62
N ILE A 258 1.89 -16.80 4.19
CA ILE A 258 2.01 -17.14 5.62
C ILE A 258 3.44 -17.57 5.96
N VAL A 259 4.07 -18.41 5.14
CA VAL A 259 5.48 -18.79 5.32
C VAL A 259 6.39 -17.57 5.36
N CYS A 260 6.23 -16.64 4.41
CA CYS A 260 7.00 -15.39 4.40
C CYS A 260 6.78 -14.57 5.67
N ILE A 261 5.54 -14.45 6.17
CA ILE A 261 5.22 -13.73 7.41
C ILE A 261 5.92 -14.39 8.62
N LEU A 262 5.86 -15.72 8.73
CA LEU A 262 6.49 -16.46 9.84
C LEU A 262 7.99 -16.31 9.83
N LEU A 263 8.64 -16.42 8.67
CA LEU A 263 10.09 -16.23 8.53
C LEU A 263 10.48 -14.76 8.82
N ALA A 264 9.69 -13.79 8.35
CA ALA A 264 9.91 -12.39 8.68
C ALA A 264 9.76 -12.12 10.19
N GLY A 265 8.79 -12.76 10.85
CA GLY A 265 8.62 -12.72 12.31
C GLY A 265 9.81 -13.31 13.06
N ALA A 266 10.33 -14.45 12.61
CA ALA A 266 11.52 -15.07 13.18
C ALA A 266 12.75 -14.15 13.06
N ASN A 267 12.93 -13.50 11.91
CA ASN A 267 14.00 -12.52 11.72
C ASN A 267 13.85 -11.32 12.68
N VAL A 268 12.63 -10.81 12.86
CA VAL A 268 12.38 -9.70 13.79
C VAL A 268 12.71 -10.12 15.23
N LEU A 269 12.31 -11.32 15.64
CA LEU A 269 12.63 -11.86 16.97
C LEU A 269 14.14 -11.95 17.17
N TYR A 270 14.86 -12.47 16.19
CA TYR A 270 16.34 -12.56 16.25
C TYR A 270 16.96 -11.17 16.39
N LEU A 271 16.58 -10.21 15.52
CA LEU A 271 17.11 -8.84 15.56
C LEU A 271 16.77 -8.12 16.87
N THR A 272 15.60 -8.43 17.46
CA THR A 272 15.17 -7.83 18.74
C THR A 272 15.94 -8.41 19.93
N TRP A 273 16.33 -9.68 19.85
CA TRP A 273 17.02 -10.36 20.96
C TRP A 273 18.50 -9.95 21.12
N HIS A 274 19.11 -9.36 20.11
CA HIS A 274 20.51 -8.97 20.12
C HIS A 274 20.66 -7.46 20.37
N ASP A 275 20.87 -7.09 21.64
CA ASP A 275 20.99 -5.69 22.08
C ASP A 275 22.12 -4.95 21.35
N GLU A 276 23.24 -5.63 21.06
CA GLU A 276 24.40 -5.09 20.35
C GLU A 276 24.06 -4.42 19.01
N ILE A 277 22.99 -4.88 18.36
CA ILE A 277 22.51 -4.30 17.07
C ILE A 277 21.98 -2.89 17.30
N TRP A 278 21.37 -2.65 18.45
CA TRP A 278 20.73 -1.40 18.79
C TRP A 278 21.68 -0.36 19.41
N GLU A 279 22.92 -0.77 19.68
CA GLU A 279 24.00 0.10 20.18
C GLU A 279 24.82 0.72 19.02
N LEU A 280 24.62 0.30 17.77
CA LEU A 280 25.32 0.83 16.60
C LEU A 280 25.11 2.35 16.48
N GLY A 281 26.21 3.11 16.54
CA GLY A 281 26.23 4.55 16.36
C GLY A 281 26.10 5.02 14.91
N PRO A 282 25.96 6.32 14.67
CA PRO A 282 26.03 6.88 13.32
C PRO A 282 27.37 6.53 12.66
N GLY A 283 27.36 5.98 11.45
CA GLY A 283 28.55 5.56 10.72
C GLY A 283 28.97 4.11 10.94
N ASP A 284 28.53 3.46 12.00
CA ASP A 284 28.89 2.08 12.30
C ASP A 284 28.34 1.09 11.27
N VAL A 285 29.08 0.02 11.07
CA VAL A 285 28.75 -1.06 10.10
C VAL A 285 28.23 -2.27 10.87
N ALA A 286 27.00 -2.69 10.52
CA ALA A 286 26.44 -3.91 11.10
C ALA A 286 27.22 -5.15 10.67
N PRO A 287 27.29 -6.21 11.52
CA PRO A 287 27.88 -7.50 11.19
C PRO A 287 27.26 -8.14 9.95
N ALA A 288 28.00 -9.01 9.28
CA ALA A 288 27.53 -9.67 8.03
C ALA A 288 26.23 -10.45 8.24
N THR A 289 26.09 -11.16 9.37
CA THR A 289 24.87 -11.90 9.73
C THR A 289 23.66 -10.96 9.83
N VAL A 290 23.83 -9.80 10.46
CA VAL A 290 22.76 -8.80 10.59
C VAL A 290 22.37 -8.21 9.23
N LYS A 291 23.33 -7.98 8.35
CA LYS A 291 23.07 -7.55 6.97
C LYS A 291 22.30 -8.59 6.18
N PHE A 292 22.68 -9.87 6.32
CA PHE A 292 21.95 -10.96 5.68
C PHE A 292 20.49 -11.01 6.17
N LEU A 293 20.27 -10.93 7.46
CA LEU A 293 18.92 -10.91 8.04
C LEU A 293 18.12 -9.66 7.59
N ALA A 294 18.78 -8.50 7.50
CA ALA A 294 18.16 -7.29 7.01
C ALA A 294 17.73 -7.39 5.54
N ALA A 295 18.59 -7.97 4.70
CA ALA A 295 18.27 -8.23 3.29
C ALA A 295 17.13 -9.25 3.15
N SER A 296 17.20 -10.37 3.88
CA SER A 296 16.14 -11.39 3.88
C SER A 296 14.82 -10.84 4.38
N GLN A 297 14.83 -9.93 5.35
CA GLN A 297 13.62 -9.27 5.86
C GLN A 297 12.91 -8.46 4.76
N ILE A 298 13.65 -7.66 4.00
CA ILE A 298 13.09 -6.91 2.87
C ILE A 298 12.52 -7.87 1.83
N PHE A 299 13.27 -8.91 1.48
CA PHE A 299 12.85 -9.92 0.51
C PHE A 299 11.57 -10.64 0.94
N LEU A 300 11.48 -11.06 2.20
CA LEU A 300 10.30 -11.74 2.74
C LEU A 300 9.07 -10.84 2.71
N TRP A 301 9.20 -9.55 3.05
CA TRP A 301 8.07 -8.63 2.97
C TRP A 301 7.65 -8.31 1.53
N ILE A 302 8.59 -8.26 0.59
CA ILE A 302 8.25 -8.22 -0.85
C ILE A 302 7.47 -9.48 -1.23
N GLY A 303 7.89 -10.66 -0.74
CA GLY A 303 7.17 -11.92 -0.92
C GLY A 303 5.74 -11.87 -0.35
N VAL A 304 5.56 -11.33 0.86
CA VAL A 304 4.22 -11.14 1.47
C VAL A 304 3.32 -10.29 0.58
N ILE A 305 3.86 -9.18 0.05
CA ILE A 305 3.12 -8.29 -0.84
C ILE A 305 2.79 -9.01 -2.16
N TYR A 306 3.77 -9.67 -2.75
CA TYR A 306 3.64 -10.38 -4.01
C TYR A 306 2.60 -11.52 -3.92
N PHE A 307 2.75 -12.41 -2.95
CA PHE A 307 1.80 -13.52 -2.77
C PHE A 307 0.42 -13.03 -2.33
N GLY A 308 0.36 -11.97 -1.53
CA GLY A 308 -0.92 -11.33 -1.22
C GLY A 308 -1.63 -10.79 -2.47
N ARG A 309 -0.87 -10.29 -3.44
CA ARG A 309 -1.42 -9.79 -4.70
C ARG A 309 -1.78 -10.93 -5.67
N MET A 310 -1.10 -12.07 -5.57
CA MET A 310 -1.34 -13.23 -6.41
C MET A 310 -2.55 -14.07 -5.99
N LEU A 311 -3.16 -13.81 -4.82
CA LEU A 311 -4.32 -14.54 -4.32
C LEU A 311 -5.45 -14.69 -5.36
N PRO A 312 -5.86 -13.65 -6.10
CA PRO A 312 -6.93 -13.75 -7.08
C PRO A 312 -6.54 -14.48 -8.39
N TYR A 313 -5.27 -14.84 -8.56
CA TYR A 313 -4.72 -15.35 -9.82
C TYR A 313 -4.16 -16.76 -9.72
N ILE A 314 -4.01 -17.28 -8.52
CA ILE A 314 -3.46 -18.62 -8.25
C ILE A 314 -4.51 -19.44 -7.52
N GLY A 315 -4.92 -20.57 -8.11
CA GLY A 315 -6.02 -21.41 -7.61
C GLY A 315 -7.39 -20.96 -8.10
N ASP A 316 -8.42 -21.67 -7.69
CA ASP A 316 -9.84 -21.43 -8.06
C ASP A 316 -10.50 -20.35 -7.18
N ALA A 317 -9.70 -19.51 -6.56
CA ALA A 317 -10.15 -18.54 -5.58
C ALA A 317 -10.40 -17.16 -6.22
N PHE A 318 -11.56 -16.60 -5.98
CA PHE A 318 -12.02 -15.25 -6.34
C PHE A 318 -12.66 -15.14 -7.73
#